data_808e9c3aa4efd29183a4a6cce923a0bf
#
_entry.id   808e9c3aa4efd29183a4a6cce923a0bf
#
_cell.length_a   1.000
_cell.length_b   1.000
_cell.length_c   1.000
_cell.angle_alpha   90.00
_cell.angle_beta   90.00
_cell.angle_gamma   90.00
#
_symmetry.space_group_name_H-M   'P 1'
#
loop_
_entity.id
_entity.type
_entity.pdbx_description
1 polymer ?
#
loop_
_entity_poly.entity_id
_entity_poly.type
_entity_poly.pdbx_seq_one_letter_code
_entity_poly.pdbx_strand_id
1 'polypeptide(L)'
;MKSKTGDIFLFIAMVLSLVVIGPMASALLYPFLSGSWIGEYVFLFLPHVITFIVLLVLKGKDIEEELRGKDGESFSLPLFFILTFVSFTYCVFLAIFEKPEVNDISLSIKLISLLLSLILIPMQIGVEEMIFRTLPIRIYNRGQWKDDRFSVAFISLISALLFTLPHLFNKEVWVSSGGWAILHYALWGALAAAATIVTGGYEIAYATHLANNLFVSIAVNYKGSSLPSASFFLSEEETSSPTSILSFVFLFALLTLSVVLWKRRKRDER
;
A
#
# COMPACT_ATOMS: atom_id res chain seq x y z
N MET A 1 -11.52 -5.94 -25.82
CA MET A 1 -11.38 -4.52 -25.40
C MET A 1 -12.33 -4.28 -24.23
N LYS A 2 -11.86 -4.27 -22.99
CA LYS A 2 -12.70 -3.87 -21.85
C LYS A 2 -13.01 -2.38 -21.99
N SER A 3 -14.24 -2.00 -21.73
CA SER A 3 -14.72 -0.63 -21.88
C SER A 3 -14.14 0.26 -20.79
N LYS A 4 -13.58 1.41 -21.15
CA LYS A 4 -13.14 2.49 -20.25
C LYS A 4 -14.22 2.82 -19.20
N THR A 5 -15.49 2.71 -19.57
CA THR A 5 -16.64 2.91 -18.71
C THR A 5 -16.65 1.91 -17.54
N GLY A 6 -16.20 0.66 -17.76
CA GLY A 6 -16.11 -0.35 -16.70
C GLY A 6 -15.04 -0.03 -15.65
N ASP A 7 -13.86 0.44 -16.07
CA ASP A 7 -12.77 0.82 -15.13
C ASP A 7 -13.15 2.08 -14.33
N ILE A 8 -13.80 3.06 -14.97
CA ILE A 8 -14.31 4.27 -14.29
C ILE A 8 -15.41 3.90 -13.29
N PHE A 9 -16.34 3.04 -13.69
CA PHE A 9 -17.41 2.56 -12.80
C PHE A 9 -16.82 1.84 -11.58
N LEU A 10 -15.87 0.92 -11.80
CA LEU A 10 -15.19 0.22 -10.73
C LEU A 10 -14.47 1.19 -9.79
N PHE A 11 -13.73 2.16 -10.34
CA PHE A 11 -13.04 3.18 -9.56
C PHE A 11 -14.03 3.95 -8.66
N ILE A 12 -15.13 4.45 -9.23
CA ILE A 12 -16.15 5.19 -8.48
C ILE A 12 -16.78 4.29 -7.40
N ALA A 13 -17.15 3.05 -7.73
CA ALA A 13 -17.75 2.12 -6.78
C ALA A 13 -16.82 1.82 -5.60
N MET A 14 -15.53 1.59 -5.87
CA MET A 14 -14.54 1.34 -4.81
C MET A 14 -14.28 2.58 -3.97
N VAL A 15 -14.16 3.78 -4.56
CA VAL A 15 -13.99 5.03 -3.80
C VAL A 15 -15.20 5.31 -2.91
N LEU A 16 -16.42 5.19 -3.44
CA LEU A 16 -17.64 5.37 -2.65
C LEU A 16 -17.72 4.34 -1.51
N SER A 17 -17.35 3.09 -1.77
CA SER A 17 -17.31 2.05 -0.75
C SER A 17 -16.30 2.37 0.36
N LEU A 18 -15.10 2.79 0.00
CA LEU A 18 -14.03 3.09 0.95
C LEU A 18 -14.31 4.36 1.79
N VAL A 19 -14.81 5.42 1.15
CA VAL A 19 -14.91 6.76 1.76
C VAL A 19 -16.28 7.04 2.38
N VAL A 20 -17.34 6.35 1.93
CA VAL A 20 -18.71 6.60 2.41
C VAL A 20 -19.27 5.38 3.13
N ILE A 21 -19.42 4.26 2.41
CA ILE A 21 -20.14 3.08 2.95
C ILE A 21 -19.38 2.45 4.12
N GLY A 22 -18.08 2.25 3.95
CA GLY A 22 -17.24 1.63 4.97
C GLY A 22 -17.18 2.44 6.27
N PRO A 23 -16.86 3.75 6.25
CA PRO A 23 -16.89 4.60 7.43
C PRO A 23 -18.26 4.67 8.10
N MET A 24 -19.36 4.69 7.33
CA MET A 24 -20.72 4.62 7.90
C MET A 24 -20.94 3.30 8.64
N ALA A 25 -20.53 2.17 8.06
CA ALA A 25 -20.59 0.87 8.72
C ALA A 25 -19.74 0.83 10.00
N SER A 26 -18.52 1.39 9.95
CA SER A 26 -17.66 1.51 11.14
C SER A 26 -18.31 2.38 12.22
N ALA A 27 -18.92 3.50 11.85
CA ALA A 27 -19.59 4.41 12.79
C ALA A 27 -20.78 3.72 13.49
N LEU A 28 -21.52 2.86 12.79
CA LEU A 28 -22.63 2.10 13.40
C LEU A 28 -22.14 1.08 14.44
N LEU A 29 -20.93 0.53 14.28
CA LEU A 29 -20.34 -0.42 15.22
C LEU A 29 -19.57 0.27 16.36
N TYR A 30 -19.21 1.53 16.20
CA TYR A 30 -18.39 2.28 17.17
C TYR A 30 -18.96 2.25 18.60
N PRO A 31 -20.27 2.45 18.86
CA PRO A 31 -20.80 2.43 20.22
C PRO A 31 -20.59 1.09 20.96
N PHE A 32 -20.47 0.00 20.21
CA PHE A 32 -20.31 -1.35 20.78
C PHE A 32 -18.84 -1.75 20.98
N LEU A 33 -17.93 -1.11 20.28
CA LEU A 33 -16.52 -1.52 20.21
C LEU A 33 -15.55 -0.44 20.70
N SER A 34 -16.04 0.77 20.98
CA SER A 34 -15.21 1.89 21.45
C SER A 34 -14.51 1.53 22.77
N GLY A 35 -13.23 1.95 22.87
CA GLY A 35 -12.39 1.67 24.04
C GLY A 35 -11.73 0.29 24.06
N SER A 36 -11.96 -0.55 23.05
CA SER A 36 -11.26 -1.82 22.88
C SER A 36 -10.26 -1.75 21.73
N TRP A 37 -9.13 -2.45 21.85
CA TRP A 37 -8.15 -2.54 20.76
C TRP A 37 -8.72 -3.21 19.51
N ILE A 38 -9.69 -4.13 19.66
CA ILE A 38 -10.44 -4.73 18.54
C ILE A 38 -11.24 -3.65 17.81
N GLY A 39 -11.82 -2.69 18.54
CA GLY A 39 -12.56 -1.58 17.96
C GLY A 39 -11.70 -0.72 17.03
N GLU A 40 -10.45 -0.48 17.38
CA GLU A 40 -9.51 0.25 16.51
C GLU A 40 -9.26 -0.50 15.20
N TYR A 41 -9.06 -1.83 15.26
CA TYR A 41 -8.94 -2.68 14.07
C TYR A 41 -10.19 -2.62 13.20
N VAL A 42 -11.38 -2.78 13.79
CA VAL A 42 -12.64 -2.72 13.05
C VAL A 42 -12.79 -1.35 12.38
N PHE A 43 -12.48 -0.27 13.10
CA PHE A 43 -12.63 1.08 12.59
C PHE A 43 -11.76 1.34 11.37
N LEU A 44 -10.50 0.90 11.39
CA LEU A 44 -9.57 1.07 10.28
C LEU A 44 -9.84 0.11 9.12
N PHE A 45 -10.03 -1.17 9.41
CA PHE A 45 -10.02 -2.20 8.36
C PHE A 45 -11.39 -2.49 7.76
N LEU A 46 -12.50 -2.24 8.47
CA LEU A 46 -13.84 -2.52 7.94
C LEU A 46 -14.13 -1.80 6.62
N PRO A 47 -13.77 -0.53 6.42
CA PRO A 47 -13.92 0.13 5.12
C PRO A 47 -13.18 -0.60 4.00
N HIS A 48 -11.98 -1.09 4.26
CA HIS A 48 -11.18 -1.83 3.29
C HIS A 48 -11.76 -3.22 3.00
N VAL A 49 -12.23 -3.93 4.04
CA VAL A 49 -12.89 -5.24 3.88
C VAL A 49 -14.15 -5.11 3.02
N ILE A 50 -15.00 -4.13 3.30
CA ILE A 50 -16.21 -3.89 2.50
C ILE A 50 -15.84 -3.57 1.05
N THR A 51 -14.85 -2.70 0.85
CA THR A 51 -14.40 -2.34 -0.51
C THR A 51 -13.76 -3.52 -1.23
N PHE A 52 -13.03 -4.38 -0.52
CA PHE A 52 -12.48 -5.61 -1.07
C PHE A 52 -13.59 -6.58 -1.51
N ILE A 53 -14.66 -6.70 -0.73
CA ILE A 53 -15.84 -7.49 -1.12
C ILE A 53 -16.50 -6.88 -2.36
N VAL A 54 -16.65 -5.57 -2.45
CA VAL A 54 -17.17 -4.90 -3.66
C VAL A 54 -16.29 -5.21 -4.87
N LEU A 55 -14.97 -5.16 -4.73
CA LEU A 55 -14.04 -5.54 -5.80
C LEU A 55 -14.26 -7.00 -6.24
N LEU A 56 -14.36 -7.93 -5.29
CA LEU A 56 -14.61 -9.35 -5.59
C LEU A 56 -15.96 -9.59 -6.26
N VAL A 57 -17.02 -8.90 -5.83
CA VAL A 57 -18.36 -9.01 -6.42
C VAL A 57 -18.39 -8.47 -7.85
N LEU A 58 -17.72 -7.33 -8.10
CA LEU A 58 -17.75 -6.68 -9.42
C LEU A 58 -16.76 -7.30 -10.41
N LYS A 59 -15.65 -7.87 -9.94
CA LYS A 59 -14.58 -8.40 -10.80
C LYS A 59 -14.31 -9.89 -10.63
N GLY A 60 -14.54 -10.45 -9.44
CA GLY A 60 -14.46 -11.88 -9.17
C GLY A 60 -13.29 -12.57 -9.89
N LYS A 61 -13.63 -13.45 -10.84
CA LYS A 61 -12.65 -14.24 -11.62
C LYS A 61 -11.75 -13.39 -12.55
N ASP A 62 -12.13 -12.16 -12.80
CA ASP A 62 -11.42 -11.27 -13.73
C ASP A 62 -10.40 -10.36 -13.02
N ILE A 63 -10.18 -10.52 -11.72
CA ILE A 63 -9.27 -9.65 -10.96
C ILE A 63 -7.82 -9.75 -11.47
N GLU A 64 -7.40 -10.93 -11.95
CA GLU A 64 -6.09 -11.12 -12.55
C GLU A 64 -5.90 -10.25 -13.79
N GLU A 65 -6.96 -10.05 -14.59
CA GLU A 65 -6.89 -9.18 -15.76
C GLU A 65 -6.73 -7.70 -15.40
N GLU A 66 -7.18 -7.29 -14.20
CA GLU A 66 -6.98 -5.92 -13.73
C GLU A 66 -5.50 -5.66 -13.38
N LEU A 67 -4.76 -6.70 -12.99
CA LEU A 67 -3.34 -6.63 -12.64
C LEU A 67 -2.40 -6.94 -13.82
N ARG A 68 -2.93 -7.06 -15.06
CA ARG A 68 -2.07 -7.22 -16.24
C ARG A 68 -1.28 -5.94 -16.50
N GLY A 69 0.02 -6.13 -16.62
CA GLY A 69 0.97 -5.08 -16.91
C GLY A 69 1.11 -4.76 -18.41
N LYS A 70 2.24 -4.17 -18.76
CA LYS A 70 2.63 -3.85 -20.14
C LYS A 70 2.62 -5.11 -20.99
N ASP A 71 2.16 -4.96 -22.23
CA ASP A 71 2.08 -6.06 -23.22
C ASP A 71 1.23 -7.28 -22.77
N GLY A 72 0.34 -7.07 -21.79
CA GLY A 72 -0.53 -8.11 -21.25
C GLY A 72 0.18 -9.09 -20.31
N GLU A 73 1.38 -8.75 -19.82
CA GLU A 73 2.10 -9.58 -18.85
C GLU A 73 1.25 -9.80 -17.59
N SER A 74 1.13 -11.04 -17.15
CA SER A 74 0.45 -11.40 -15.91
C SER A 74 1.26 -10.96 -14.70
N PHE A 75 0.58 -10.63 -13.60
CA PHE A 75 1.20 -10.36 -12.31
C PHE A 75 2.04 -11.56 -11.86
N SER A 76 3.31 -11.32 -11.57
CA SER A 76 4.25 -12.37 -11.19
C SER A 76 4.27 -12.61 -9.68
N LEU A 77 3.53 -13.60 -9.19
CA LEU A 77 3.55 -13.98 -7.77
C LEU A 77 4.96 -14.27 -7.22
N PRO A 78 5.83 -15.03 -7.92
CA PRO A 78 7.19 -15.24 -7.42
C PRO A 78 7.98 -13.93 -7.26
N LEU A 79 7.91 -13.03 -8.25
CA LEU A 79 8.56 -11.73 -8.17
C LEU A 79 7.98 -10.89 -7.03
N PHE A 80 6.67 -10.87 -6.88
CA PHE A 80 6.00 -10.19 -5.78
C PHE A 80 6.49 -10.66 -4.40
N PHE A 81 6.56 -11.97 -4.16
CA PHE A 81 7.04 -12.50 -2.87
C PHE A 81 8.52 -12.21 -2.64
N ILE A 82 9.37 -12.27 -3.67
CA ILE A 82 10.79 -11.90 -3.56
C ILE A 82 10.91 -10.43 -3.18
N LEU A 83 10.20 -9.54 -3.86
CA LEU A 83 10.21 -8.09 -3.59
C LEU A 83 9.65 -7.78 -2.19
N THR A 84 8.59 -8.46 -1.76
CA THR A 84 8.04 -8.33 -0.40
C THR A 84 9.06 -8.73 0.65
N PHE A 85 9.73 -9.87 0.46
CA PHE A 85 10.77 -10.33 1.38
C PHE A 85 11.96 -9.36 1.45
N VAL A 86 12.46 -8.89 0.31
CA VAL A 86 13.55 -7.91 0.24
C VAL A 86 13.16 -6.61 0.93
N SER A 87 11.95 -6.10 0.68
CA SER A 87 11.46 -4.86 1.28
C SER A 87 11.25 -5.01 2.79
N PHE A 88 10.70 -6.13 3.25
CA PHE A 88 10.55 -6.42 4.68
C PHE A 88 11.90 -6.52 5.37
N THR A 89 12.86 -7.24 4.78
CA THR A 89 14.23 -7.35 5.32
C THR A 89 14.90 -5.98 5.40
N TYR A 90 14.66 -5.11 4.43
CA TYR A 90 15.13 -3.73 4.45
C TYR A 90 14.55 -2.94 5.63
N CYS A 91 13.25 -3.06 5.91
CA CYS A 91 12.62 -2.43 7.08
C CYS A 91 13.22 -2.96 8.39
N VAL A 92 13.44 -4.28 8.50
CA VAL A 92 14.13 -4.89 9.66
C VAL A 92 15.54 -4.32 9.83
N PHE A 93 16.29 -4.19 8.74
CA PHE A 93 17.65 -3.64 8.77
C PHE A 93 17.64 -2.20 9.30
N LEU A 94 16.73 -1.35 8.84
CA LEU A 94 16.62 0.05 9.32
C LEU A 94 16.26 0.09 10.82
N ALA A 95 15.32 -0.75 11.26
CA ALA A 95 14.88 -0.78 12.65
C ALA A 95 15.99 -1.16 13.64
N ILE A 96 17.01 -1.91 13.22
CA ILE A 96 18.17 -2.23 14.09
C ILE A 96 18.85 -0.94 14.58
N PHE A 97 18.88 0.10 13.75
CA PHE A 97 19.52 1.39 14.11
C PHE A 97 18.63 2.25 15.01
N GLU A 98 17.30 2.05 14.98
CA GLU A 98 16.34 2.78 15.81
C GLU A 98 16.28 2.25 17.25
N LYS A 99 16.83 1.05 17.52
CA LYS A 99 16.85 0.38 18.83
C LYS A 99 15.47 0.35 19.49
N PRO A 100 14.45 -0.22 18.83
CA PRO A 100 13.10 -0.22 19.36
C PRO A 100 13.03 -1.03 20.66
N GLU A 101 12.16 -0.60 21.56
CA GLU A 101 11.92 -1.28 22.85
C GLU A 101 10.90 -2.42 22.68
N VAL A 102 10.94 -3.39 23.58
CA VAL A 102 9.93 -4.44 23.61
C VAL A 102 8.60 -3.81 24.01
N ASN A 103 7.57 -4.03 23.18
CA ASN A 103 6.24 -3.54 23.47
C ASN A 103 5.63 -4.33 24.65
N ASP A 104 5.27 -3.64 25.73
CA ASP A 104 4.73 -4.25 26.95
C ASP A 104 3.23 -4.59 26.83
N ILE A 105 2.89 -5.40 25.85
CA ILE A 105 1.56 -5.93 25.61
C ILE A 105 1.62 -7.45 25.74
N SER A 106 0.57 -8.08 26.28
CA SER A 106 0.53 -9.53 26.45
C SER A 106 0.78 -10.29 25.15
N LEU A 107 1.48 -11.41 25.21
CA LEU A 107 1.81 -12.24 24.05
C LEU A 107 0.55 -12.71 23.31
N SER A 108 -0.54 -13.01 24.03
CA SER A 108 -1.81 -13.41 23.42
C SER A 108 -2.38 -12.32 22.51
N ILE A 109 -2.34 -11.07 22.94
CA ILE A 109 -2.79 -9.94 22.12
C ILE A 109 -1.87 -9.75 20.90
N LYS A 110 -0.55 -9.87 21.06
CA LYS A 110 0.40 -9.82 19.95
C LYS A 110 0.13 -10.91 18.91
N LEU A 111 -0.15 -12.14 19.35
CA LEU A 111 -0.45 -13.24 18.43
C LEU A 111 -1.79 -13.04 17.70
N ILE A 112 -2.82 -12.54 18.38
CA ILE A 112 -4.09 -12.22 17.71
C ILE A 112 -3.89 -11.07 16.72
N SER A 113 -3.17 -10.02 17.09
CA SER A 113 -2.82 -8.91 16.20
C SER A 113 -2.04 -9.38 14.97
N LEU A 114 -1.07 -10.28 15.15
CA LEU A 114 -0.33 -10.92 14.06
C LEU A 114 -1.27 -11.62 13.07
N LEU A 115 -2.18 -12.47 13.57
CA LEU A 115 -3.11 -13.20 12.70
C LEU A 115 -4.07 -12.26 11.96
N LEU A 116 -4.60 -11.24 12.65
CA LEU A 116 -5.44 -10.23 12.01
C LEU A 116 -4.67 -9.45 10.94
N SER A 117 -3.43 -9.05 11.23
CA SER A 117 -2.59 -8.31 10.30
C SER A 117 -2.27 -9.11 9.03
N LEU A 118 -1.99 -10.40 9.16
CA LEU A 118 -1.73 -11.28 8.02
C LEU A 118 -2.94 -11.44 7.07
N ILE A 119 -4.14 -11.18 7.55
CA ILE A 119 -5.38 -11.24 6.74
C ILE A 119 -5.79 -9.84 6.27
N LEU A 120 -5.86 -8.88 7.17
CA LEU A 120 -6.47 -7.57 6.90
C LEU A 120 -5.54 -6.65 6.11
N ILE A 121 -4.23 -6.69 6.35
CA ILE A 121 -3.27 -5.84 5.63
C ILE A 121 -3.19 -6.19 4.14
N PRO A 122 -3.08 -7.45 3.70
CA PRO A 122 -3.18 -7.76 2.28
C PRO A 122 -4.48 -7.28 1.61
N MET A 123 -5.62 -7.33 2.32
CA MET A 123 -6.89 -6.82 1.80
C MET A 123 -6.87 -5.29 1.68
N GLN A 124 -6.37 -4.59 2.71
CA GLN A 124 -6.18 -3.14 2.67
C GLN A 124 -5.30 -2.74 1.49
N ILE A 125 -4.10 -3.32 1.39
CA ILE A 125 -3.16 -3.03 0.31
C ILE A 125 -3.77 -3.32 -1.07
N GLY A 126 -4.48 -4.45 -1.21
CA GLY A 126 -5.18 -4.78 -2.45
C GLY A 126 -6.16 -3.68 -2.88
N VAL A 127 -6.92 -3.13 -1.94
CA VAL A 127 -7.87 -2.03 -2.18
C VAL A 127 -7.15 -0.73 -2.52
N GLU A 128 -6.16 -0.35 -1.71
CA GLU A 128 -5.45 0.92 -1.87
C GLU A 128 -4.65 0.95 -3.18
N GLU A 129 -3.91 -0.10 -3.50
CA GLU A 129 -3.16 -0.18 -4.76
C GLU A 129 -4.09 -0.19 -5.98
N MET A 130 -5.26 -0.84 -5.87
CA MET A 130 -6.25 -0.82 -6.93
C MET A 130 -6.78 0.60 -7.17
N ILE A 131 -7.17 1.33 -6.12
CA ILE A 131 -7.75 2.67 -6.22
C ILE A 131 -6.69 3.71 -6.61
N PHE A 132 -5.53 3.70 -5.96
CA PHE A 132 -4.57 4.80 -6.09
C PHE A 132 -3.59 4.63 -7.26
N ARG A 133 -3.47 3.42 -7.84
CA ARG A 133 -2.50 3.12 -8.91
C ARG A 133 -3.09 2.33 -10.06
N THR A 134 -3.60 1.12 -9.81
CA THR A 134 -4.01 0.22 -10.89
C THR A 134 -5.08 0.84 -11.77
N LEU A 135 -6.19 1.29 -11.19
CA LEU A 135 -7.29 1.88 -11.96
C LEU A 135 -6.93 3.22 -12.60
N PRO A 136 -6.28 4.19 -11.93
CA PRO A 136 -5.80 5.42 -12.57
C PRO A 136 -4.87 5.16 -13.76
N ILE A 137 -3.90 4.24 -13.64
CA ILE A 137 -3.00 3.86 -14.72
C ILE A 137 -3.78 3.28 -15.90
N ARG A 138 -4.71 2.36 -15.65
CA ARG A 138 -5.54 1.73 -16.69
C ARG A 138 -6.46 2.73 -17.39
N ILE A 139 -7.12 3.58 -16.61
CA ILE A 139 -8.01 4.64 -17.15
C ILE A 139 -7.22 5.60 -18.04
N TYR A 140 -6.01 5.97 -17.63
CA TYR A 140 -5.13 6.85 -18.42
C TYR A 140 -4.61 6.17 -19.68
N ASN A 141 -4.13 4.95 -19.56
CA ASN A 141 -3.49 4.21 -20.65
C ASN A 141 -4.46 3.78 -21.75
N ARG A 142 -5.75 3.64 -21.46
CA ARG A 142 -6.79 3.27 -22.45
C ARG A 142 -6.43 2.04 -23.30
N GLY A 143 -5.80 1.04 -22.69
CA GLY A 143 -5.37 -0.19 -23.38
C GLY A 143 -4.03 -0.10 -24.11
N GLN A 144 -3.37 1.06 -24.12
CA GLN A 144 -2.00 1.22 -24.63
C GLN A 144 -1.09 1.69 -23.49
N TRP A 145 -0.11 0.88 -23.12
CA TRP A 145 0.81 1.23 -22.07
C TRP A 145 1.71 2.39 -22.49
N LYS A 146 1.63 3.51 -21.74
CA LYS A 146 2.37 4.73 -22.01
C LYS A 146 3.46 4.89 -20.95
N ASP A 147 4.70 4.78 -21.37
CA ASP A 147 5.89 4.90 -20.53
C ASP A 147 6.81 6.08 -20.92
N ASP A 148 6.27 7.02 -21.69
CA ASP A 148 6.96 8.27 -21.97
C ASP A 148 7.09 9.17 -20.72
N ARG A 149 8.03 10.07 -20.71
CA ARG A 149 8.35 10.91 -19.55
C ARG A 149 7.16 11.72 -19.03
N PHE A 150 6.31 12.20 -19.93
CA PHE A 150 5.12 12.96 -19.55
C PHE A 150 4.11 12.06 -18.85
N SER A 151 3.84 10.88 -19.40
CA SER A 151 2.93 9.89 -18.81
C SER A 151 3.40 9.44 -17.43
N VAL A 152 4.69 9.14 -17.28
CA VAL A 152 5.29 8.80 -15.97
C VAL A 152 5.08 9.93 -14.98
N ALA A 153 5.43 11.17 -15.32
CA ALA A 153 5.30 12.32 -14.43
C ALA A 153 3.84 12.61 -14.06
N PHE A 154 2.93 12.60 -15.05
CA PHE A 154 1.52 12.89 -14.85
C PHE A 154 0.84 11.87 -13.94
N ILE A 155 1.03 10.57 -14.22
CA ILE A 155 0.43 9.52 -13.39
C ILE A 155 1.05 9.46 -12.00
N SER A 156 2.36 9.70 -11.87
CA SER A 156 3.01 9.80 -10.57
C SER A 156 2.42 10.92 -9.73
N LEU A 157 2.15 12.08 -10.34
CA LEU A 157 1.49 13.19 -9.65
C LEU A 157 0.06 12.84 -9.21
N ILE A 158 -0.73 12.24 -10.10
CA ILE A 158 -2.10 11.81 -9.78
C ILE A 158 -2.09 10.78 -8.64
N SER A 159 -1.21 9.78 -8.71
CA SER A 159 -1.08 8.78 -7.66
C SER A 159 -0.60 9.37 -6.34
N ALA A 160 0.33 10.32 -6.37
CA ALA A 160 0.76 11.06 -5.19
C ALA A 160 -0.41 11.78 -4.51
N LEU A 161 -1.23 12.50 -5.27
CA LEU A 161 -2.40 13.20 -4.76
C LEU A 161 -3.44 12.23 -4.20
N LEU A 162 -3.82 11.21 -4.97
CA LEU A 162 -4.82 10.23 -4.55
C LEU A 162 -4.39 9.45 -3.29
N PHE A 163 -3.10 9.14 -3.17
CA PHE A 163 -2.57 8.44 -2.01
C PHE A 163 -2.46 9.36 -0.79
N THR A 164 -2.00 10.60 -0.96
CA THR A 164 -1.80 11.53 0.15
C THR A 164 -3.11 12.01 0.76
N LEU A 165 -4.15 12.29 -0.06
CA LEU A 165 -5.39 12.88 0.42
C LEU A 165 -6.05 12.12 1.58
N PRO A 166 -6.30 10.80 1.53
CA PRO A 166 -6.87 10.08 2.66
C PRO A 166 -5.91 10.02 3.86
N HIS A 167 -4.59 9.99 3.61
CA HIS A 167 -3.59 9.94 4.66
C HIS A 167 -3.41 11.28 5.42
N LEU A 168 -3.98 12.39 4.93
CA LEU A 168 -4.03 13.64 5.70
C LEU A 168 -4.82 13.51 7.01
N PHE A 169 -5.66 12.50 7.15
CA PHE A 169 -6.41 12.21 8.38
C PHE A 169 -5.65 11.29 9.35
N ASN A 170 -4.47 10.82 8.97
CA ASN A 170 -3.64 9.99 9.82
C ASN A 170 -3.03 10.77 10.97
N LYS A 171 -2.88 10.11 12.13
CA LYS A 171 -2.35 10.72 13.36
C LYS A 171 -0.95 11.31 13.14
N GLU A 172 -0.10 10.65 12.36
CA GLU A 172 1.27 11.04 12.05
C GLU A 172 1.38 12.43 11.44
N VAL A 173 0.37 12.85 10.69
CA VAL A 173 0.34 14.19 10.05
C VAL A 173 0.15 15.30 11.07
N TRP A 174 -0.49 15.01 12.20
CA TRP A 174 -0.89 15.99 13.21
C TRP A 174 0.00 15.96 14.46
N VAL A 175 0.88 15.00 14.56
CA VAL A 175 1.85 14.89 15.65
C VAL A 175 3.17 15.56 15.28
N SER A 176 4.21 15.69 15.66
CA SER A 176 5.40 16.50 15.65
C SER A 176 6.01 16.84 14.27
N SER A 177 5.93 15.95 13.28
CA SER A 177 6.68 16.11 12.01
C SER A 177 5.80 16.12 10.76
N GLY A 178 4.56 16.59 10.88
CA GLY A 178 3.50 16.49 9.86
C GLY A 178 3.92 16.80 8.42
N GLY A 179 4.80 17.76 8.19
CA GLY A 179 5.30 18.07 6.85
C GLY A 179 6.09 16.91 6.23
N TRP A 180 6.88 16.20 7.02
CA TRP A 180 7.64 15.03 6.55
C TRP A 180 6.71 13.83 6.29
N ALA A 181 5.69 13.63 7.11
CA ALA A 181 4.70 12.59 6.89
C ALA A 181 3.93 12.82 5.57
N ILE A 182 3.49 14.05 5.30
CA ILE A 182 2.84 14.41 4.04
C ILE A 182 3.77 14.15 2.84
N LEU A 183 5.03 14.59 2.95
CA LEU A 183 6.03 14.35 1.90
C LEU A 183 6.28 12.85 1.68
N HIS A 184 6.34 12.06 2.77
CA HIS A 184 6.49 10.61 2.69
C HIS A 184 5.34 9.97 1.91
N TYR A 185 4.08 10.30 2.23
CA TYR A 185 2.90 9.78 1.50
C TYR A 185 2.89 10.22 0.03
N ALA A 186 3.25 11.48 -0.26
CA ALA A 186 3.31 11.97 -1.63
C ALA A 186 4.39 11.24 -2.45
N LEU A 187 5.56 11.05 -1.87
CA LEU A 187 6.65 10.31 -2.52
C LEU A 187 6.30 8.83 -2.67
N TRP A 188 5.63 8.22 -1.68
CA TRP A 188 5.14 6.84 -1.79
C TRP A 188 4.23 6.70 -3.01
N GLY A 189 3.19 7.52 -3.11
CA GLY A 189 2.28 7.51 -4.25
C GLY A 189 3.00 7.71 -5.59
N ALA A 190 3.90 8.70 -5.66
CA ALA A 190 4.64 9.02 -6.88
C ALA A 190 5.60 7.89 -7.31
N LEU A 191 6.44 7.41 -6.40
CA LEU A 191 7.48 6.41 -6.70
C LEU A 191 6.88 5.06 -7.06
N ALA A 192 5.82 4.64 -6.35
CA ALA A 192 5.14 3.40 -6.65
C ALA A 192 4.48 3.43 -8.04
N ALA A 193 3.87 4.55 -8.43
CA ALA A 193 3.31 4.72 -9.77
C ALA A 193 4.42 4.78 -10.85
N ALA A 194 5.51 5.53 -10.61
CA ALA A 194 6.65 5.58 -11.52
C ALA A 194 7.26 4.19 -11.71
N ALA A 195 7.51 3.44 -10.63
CA ALA A 195 8.04 2.08 -10.67
C ALA A 195 7.10 1.16 -11.49
N THR A 196 5.79 1.24 -11.26
CA THR A 196 4.80 0.46 -12.01
C THR A 196 4.88 0.73 -13.50
N ILE A 197 4.91 2.00 -13.92
CA ILE A 197 4.93 2.36 -15.34
C ILE A 197 6.27 1.97 -15.98
N VAL A 198 7.39 2.25 -15.32
CA VAL A 198 8.74 1.98 -15.86
C VAL A 198 9.03 0.49 -15.96
N THR A 199 8.59 -0.31 -14.98
CA THR A 199 8.78 -1.77 -15.01
C THR A 199 7.72 -2.50 -15.84
N GLY A 200 6.60 -1.83 -16.14
CA GLY A 200 5.47 -2.43 -16.85
C GLY A 200 4.67 -3.43 -16.02
N GLY A 201 4.75 -3.37 -14.67
CA GLY A 201 4.05 -4.28 -13.77
C GLY A 201 3.81 -3.68 -12.39
N TYR A 202 2.87 -4.24 -11.65
CA TYR A 202 2.41 -3.71 -10.34
C TYR A 202 3.18 -4.30 -9.14
N GLU A 203 4.05 -5.28 -9.35
CA GLU A 203 4.66 -6.09 -8.29
C GLU A 203 5.43 -5.26 -7.27
N ILE A 204 6.20 -4.24 -7.71
CA ILE A 204 6.99 -3.39 -6.80
C ILE A 204 6.06 -2.62 -5.87
N ALA A 205 5.02 -1.98 -6.42
CA ALA A 205 4.09 -1.16 -5.64
C ALA A 205 3.38 -2.00 -4.56
N TYR A 206 2.79 -3.12 -4.95
CA TYR A 206 2.10 -4.02 -4.02
C TYR A 206 3.07 -4.63 -2.99
N ALA A 207 4.26 -5.06 -3.42
CA ALA A 207 5.22 -5.73 -2.55
C ALA A 207 5.80 -4.80 -1.49
N THR A 208 6.23 -3.60 -1.89
CA THR A 208 6.80 -2.61 -0.95
C THR A 208 5.74 -2.13 0.04
N HIS A 209 4.52 -1.89 -0.42
CA HIS A 209 3.43 -1.46 0.44
C HIS A 209 3.04 -2.55 1.45
N LEU A 210 2.89 -3.80 0.99
CA LEU A 210 2.61 -4.92 1.86
C LEU A 210 3.70 -5.11 2.90
N ALA A 211 4.96 -5.09 2.48
CA ALA A 211 6.10 -5.27 3.37
C ALA A 211 6.15 -4.21 4.47
N ASN A 212 5.95 -2.93 4.09
CA ASN A 212 5.95 -1.82 5.06
C ASN A 212 4.84 -1.96 6.09
N ASN A 213 3.59 -2.15 5.63
CA ASN A 213 2.46 -2.21 6.56
C ASN A 213 2.47 -3.47 7.43
N LEU A 214 2.94 -4.62 6.90
CA LEU A 214 3.17 -5.81 7.73
C LEU A 214 4.29 -5.59 8.73
N PHE A 215 5.39 -4.94 8.33
CA PHE A 215 6.50 -4.63 9.24
C PHE A 215 6.02 -3.76 10.40
N VAL A 216 5.34 -2.64 10.10
CA VAL A 216 4.81 -1.73 11.14
C VAL A 216 3.77 -2.42 12.02
N SER A 217 2.90 -3.24 11.44
CA SER A 217 1.85 -3.90 12.21
C SER A 217 2.36 -5.05 13.08
N ILE A 218 3.38 -5.78 12.65
CA ILE A 218 3.82 -7.02 13.31
C ILE A 218 5.13 -6.81 14.08
N ALA A 219 6.13 -6.24 13.41
CA ALA A 219 7.49 -6.19 13.96
C ALA A 219 7.71 -4.96 14.86
N VAL A 220 7.76 -3.78 14.26
CA VAL A 220 8.05 -2.53 14.97
C VAL A 220 7.03 -1.48 14.61
N ASN A 221 6.20 -1.09 15.55
CA ASN A 221 5.33 0.08 15.43
C ASN A 221 5.99 1.29 16.09
N TYR A 222 5.40 2.47 15.95
CA TYR A 222 5.88 3.69 16.60
C TYR A 222 4.73 4.40 17.33
N LYS A 223 5.09 5.21 18.33
CA LYS A 223 4.11 5.98 19.08
C LYS A 223 3.41 6.99 18.17
N GLY A 224 2.09 7.01 18.21
CA GLY A 224 1.29 7.90 17.36
C GLY A 224 0.99 7.35 15.96
N SER A 225 1.31 6.10 15.68
CA SER A 225 0.93 5.43 14.42
C SER A 225 -0.59 5.38 14.25
N SER A 226 -1.04 5.59 13.03
CA SER A 226 -2.44 5.40 12.63
C SER A 226 -2.79 3.93 12.42
N LEU A 227 -1.79 3.07 12.22
CA LEU A 227 -2.01 1.64 12.07
C LEU A 227 -2.15 1.00 13.47
N PRO A 228 -3.38 0.65 13.91
CA PRO A 228 -3.59 0.00 15.18
C PRO A 228 -2.95 -1.38 15.15
N SER A 229 -2.01 -1.63 16.05
CA SER A 229 -1.36 -2.93 16.11
C SER A 229 -0.77 -3.17 17.49
N ALA A 230 -0.66 -4.45 17.85
CA ALA A 230 0.11 -4.91 18.98
C ALA A 230 1.41 -5.55 18.47
N SER A 231 2.27 -4.73 17.84
CA SER A 231 3.57 -5.16 17.33
C SER A 231 4.48 -5.69 18.44
N PHE A 232 5.49 -6.49 18.07
CA PHE A 232 6.43 -7.03 19.06
C PHE A 232 7.31 -5.97 19.69
N PHE A 233 7.65 -4.92 18.91
CA PHE A 233 8.49 -3.81 19.39
C PHE A 233 7.81 -2.47 19.12
N LEU A 234 8.23 -1.44 19.86
CA LEU A 234 7.75 -0.08 19.75
C LEU A 234 8.94 0.88 19.61
N SER A 235 8.94 1.73 18.59
CA SER A 235 9.90 2.82 18.42
C SER A 235 9.32 4.12 19.00
N GLU A 236 10.17 4.94 19.58
CA GLU A 236 9.85 6.32 19.99
C GLU A 236 9.90 7.27 18.79
N GLU A 237 10.70 6.92 17.78
CA GLU A 237 10.92 7.76 16.61
C GLU A 237 9.82 7.56 15.56
N GLU A 238 9.37 8.67 15.00
CA GLU A 238 8.48 8.66 13.85
C GLU A 238 9.25 8.18 12.60
N THR A 239 8.60 7.35 11.79
CA THR A 239 9.18 6.84 10.53
C THR A 239 9.38 7.90 9.46
N SER A 240 8.93 9.14 9.68
CA SER A 240 8.97 10.24 8.71
C SER A 240 10.08 11.24 9.03
N SER A 241 11.33 10.83 8.86
CA SER A 241 12.50 11.71 8.93
C SER A 241 13.13 11.92 7.55
N PRO A 242 13.97 12.94 7.34
CA PRO A 242 14.70 13.11 6.09
C PRO A 242 15.52 11.88 5.70
N THR A 243 16.13 11.21 6.67
CA THR A 243 16.92 9.99 6.45
C THR A 243 16.06 8.81 6.06
N SER A 244 14.91 8.61 6.68
CA SER A 244 13.97 7.56 6.31
C SER A 244 13.39 7.78 4.91
N ILE A 245 13.09 9.03 4.54
CA ILE A 245 12.63 9.38 3.20
C ILE A 245 13.72 9.09 2.14
N LEU A 246 14.97 9.49 2.39
CA LEU A 246 16.07 9.21 1.46
C LEU A 246 16.30 7.71 1.29
N SER A 247 16.28 6.95 2.39
CA SER A 247 16.44 5.51 2.34
C SER A 247 15.31 4.82 1.58
N PHE A 248 14.09 5.30 1.74
CA PHE A 248 12.92 4.84 1.01
C PHE A 248 13.01 5.12 -0.50
N VAL A 249 13.41 6.34 -0.90
CA VAL A 249 13.65 6.69 -2.30
C VAL A 249 14.72 5.79 -2.91
N PHE A 250 15.80 5.52 -2.16
CA PHE A 250 16.86 4.62 -2.58
C PHE A 250 16.36 3.19 -2.79
N LEU A 251 15.54 2.66 -1.88
CA LEU A 251 14.93 1.34 -2.03
C LEU A 251 14.12 1.23 -3.32
N PHE A 252 13.23 2.19 -3.59
CA PHE A 252 12.42 2.19 -4.81
C PHE A 252 13.27 2.25 -6.07
N ALA A 253 14.31 3.10 -6.08
CA ALA A 253 15.23 3.20 -7.21
C ALA A 253 15.96 1.87 -7.46
N LEU A 254 16.46 1.24 -6.39
CA LEU A 254 17.16 -0.04 -6.47
C LEU A 254 16.25 -1.16 -6.99
N LEU A 255 15.04 -1.30 -6.43
CA LEU A 255 14.09 -2.33 -6.85
C LEU A 255 13.65 -2.11 -8.31
N THR A 256 13.35 -0.86 -8.68
CA THR A 256 12.95 -0.52 -10.05
C THR A 256 14.05 -0.86 -11.04
N LEU A 257 15.30 -0.45 -10.76
CA LEU A 257 16.44 -0.76 -11.61
C LEU A 257 16.65 -2.28 -11.73
N SER A 258 16.59 -3.00 -10.62
CA SER A 258 16.77 -4.46 -10.59
C SER A 258 15.73 -5.18 -11.45
N VAL A 259 14.45 -4.79 -11.36
CA VAL A 259 13.37 -5.39 -12.16
C VAL A 259 13.51 -5.04 -13.64
N VAL A 260 13.89 -3.79 -13.96
CA VAL A 260 14.12 -3.38 -15.36
C VAL A 260 15.26 -4.18 -15.98
N LEU A 261 16.39 -4.33 -15.29
CA LEU A 261 17.54 -5.10 -15.78
C LEU A 261 17.19 -6.58 -15.94
N TRP A 262 16.48 -7.16 -14.97
CA TRP A 262 16.01 -8.56 -15.04
C TRP A 262 15.07 -8.80 -16.22
N LYS A 263 14.10 -7.90 -16.46
CA LYS A 263 13.18 -7.99 -17.61
C LYS A 263 13.90 -7.80 -18.96
N ARG A 264 14.93 -6.93 -19.02
CA ARG A 264 15.76 -6.78 -20.23
C ARG A 264 16.50 -8.07 -20.55
N ARG A 265 17.19 -8.63 -19.57
CA ARG A 265 17.93 -9.89 -19.75
C ARG A 265 17.04 -11.03 -20.25
N LYS A 266 15.85 -11.18 -19.66
CA LYS A 266 14.87 -12.19 -20.12
C LYS A 266 14.39 -12.00 -21.56
N ARG A 267 14.38 -10.76 -22.06
CA ARG A 267 14.03 -10.48 -23.47
C ARG A 267 15.16 -10.84 -24.43
N ASP A 268 16.41 -10.62 -24.02
CA ASP A 268 17.59 -10.91 -24.83
C ASP A 268 17.88 -12.42 -24.93
N GLU A 269 17.34 -13.23 -24.00
CA GLU A 269 17.45 -14.68 -23.95
C GLU A 269 16.35 -15.42 -24.79
N ARG A 270 15.35 -14.69 -25.29
CA ARG A 270 14.25 -15.23 -26.15
C ARG A 270 14.48 -14.95 -27.63
#